data_dff02e3ff358c896865660f13b889991
#
_entry.id   dff02e3ff358c896865660f13b889991
#
_cell.length_a   1.000
_cell.length_b   1.000
_cell.length_c   1.000
_cell.angle_alpha   90.00
_cell.angle_beta   90.00
_cell.angle_gamma   90.00
#
_symmetry.space_group_name_H-M   'P 1'
#
loop_
_entity.id
_entity.type
_entity.pdbx_description
1 polymer ?
#
loop_
_entity_poly.entity_id
_entity_poly.type
_entity_poly.pdbx_seq_one_letter_code
_entity_poly.pdbx_strand_id
1 'polypeptide(L)'
;GVRAEYDIRAHALVTGPDGRVEGVVARRFGQDVHVRARRGVVLATGSFAYNAAMIETYAPRLLGRPAAAIEEHDGAGILMAQAVGAALAHMDATEVAFFGDPQMMARGILVNGRGQRFIAEDTYGGRIGQAVLIQQDNAAYLVMDMEAHEEALATETSTPYFRQPPTWAAETVAELESDMGLPAGALTGTVDTYNRHAADGADPLLHKKPQWVRPLDGPVAAWDMRGFTAGFTLGGLRTDADSRVLHVDGAPIPGLFAAGRCTSGVCAGGYASGTSLGDGSFFGRRAGVSAATEQSLDLQ
;
A
#
# COMPACT_ATOMS: atom_id res chain seq x y z
N GLY A 1 -7.98 17.49 -28.40
CA GLY A 1 -7.21 17.41 -27.17
C GLY A 1 -8.10 17.33 -25.94
N VAL A 2 -7.56 16.98 -24.79
CA VAL A 2 -8.26 16.99 -23.50
C VAL A 2 -8.25 18.43 -22.97
N ARG A 3 -9.40 18.90 -22.50
CA ARG A 3 -9.49 20.17 -21.75
C ARG A 3 -9.35 19.86 -20.27
N ALA A 4 -8.34 20.45 -19.61
CA ALA A 4 -8.14 20.35 -18.17
C ALA A 4 -8.71 21.60 -17.48
N GLU A 5 -9.46 21.39 -16.41
CA GLU A 5 -9.95 22.44 -15.51
C GLU A 5 -9.36 22.20 -14.13
N TYR A 6 -8.86 23.25 -13.48
CA TYR A 6 -8.24 23.19 -12.17
C TYR A 6 -9.08 23.96 -11.13
N ASP A 7 -8.75 23.78 -9.86
CA ASP A 7 -9.46 24.40 -8.73
C ASP A 7 -10.97 24.08 -8.72
N ILE A 8 -11.31 22.88 -9.19
CA ILE A 8 -12.69 22.39 -9.24
C ILE A 8 -12.80 21.00 -8.62
N ARG A 9 -13.67 20.86 -7.62
CA ARG A 9 -13.87 19.60 -6.87
C ARG A 9 -15.26 19.05 -7.15
N ALA A 10 -15.35 17.90 -7.79
CA ALA A 10 -16.59 17.17 -7.94
C ALA A 10 -17.05 16.60 -6.58
N HIS A 11 -18.35 16.67 -6.28
CA HIS A 11 -18.90 16.19 -5.02
C HIS A 11 -20.21 15.40 -5.18
N ALA A 12 -20.83 15.40 -6.37
CA ALA A 12 -22.00 14.58 -6.64
C ALA A 12 -22.07 14.18 -8.11
N LEU A 13 -22.68 13.02 -8.38
CA LEU A 13 -23.09 12.60 -9.71
C LEU A 13 -24.52 13.09 -9.96
N VAL A 14 -24.81 13.44 -11.22
CA VAL A 14 -26.16 13.81 -11.66
C VAL A 14 -26.73 12.63 -12.43
N THR A 15 -27.92 12.17 -12.06
CA THR A 15 -28.61 11.08 -12.74
C THR A 15 -29.89 11.56 -13.40
N GLY A 16 -30.18 11.02 -14.59
CA GLY A 16 -31.46 11.16 -15.26
C GLY A 16 -32.57 10.30 -14.64
N PRO A 17 -33.81 10.44 -15.13
CA PRO A 17 -34.96 9.67 -14.61
C PRO A 17 -34.82 8.15 -14.82
N ASP A 18 -34.02 7.71 -15.75
CA ASP A 18 -33.72 6.30 -16.06
C ASP A 18 -32.54 5.75 -15.24
N GLY A 19 -31.98 6.54 -14.32
CA GLY A 19 -30.82 6.17 -13.51
C GLY A 19 -29.48 6.34 -14.22
N ARG A 20 -29.45 6.82 -15.45
CA ARG A 20 -28.22 7.11 -16.19
C ARG A 20 -27.46 8.27 -15.57
N VAL A 21 -26.14 8.13 -15.42
CA VAL A 21 -25.28 9.25 -15.03
C VAL A 21 -25.08 10.19 -16.20
N GLU A 22 -25.51 11.44 -16.03
CA GLU A 22 -25.55 12.49 -17.05
C GLU A 22 -24.55 13.63 -16.78
N GLY A 23 -23.85 13.61 -15.64
CA GLY A 23 -22.92 14.66 -15.31
C GLY A 23 -22.43 14.63 -13.88
N VAL A 24 -21.80 15.73 -13.49
CA VAL A 24 -21.31 15.95 -12.14
C VAL A 24 -21.67 17.34 -11.63
N VAL A 25 -21.90 17.46 -10.32
CA VAL A 25 -21.90 18.74 -9.62
C VAL A 25 -20.52 18.88 -8.99
N ALA A 26 -19.91 20.02 -9.23
CA ALA A 26 -18.59 20.34 -8.70
C ALA A 26 -18.61 21.71 -8.04
N ARG A 27 -17.66 21.97 -7.14
CA ARG A 27 -17.50 23.27 -6.49
C ARG A 27 -16.23 23.95 -6.97
N ARG A 28 -16.38 25.21 -7.39
CA ARG A 28 -15.25 26.05 -7.80
C ARG A 28 -15.39 27.43 -7.12
N PHE A 29 -14.39 27.83 -6.36
CA PHE A 29 -14.38 29.11 -5.63
C PHE A 29 -15.66 29.34 -4.79
N GLY A 30 -16.15 28.27 -4.12
CA GLY A 30 -17.33 28.32 -3.26
C GLY A 30 -18.69 28.25 -4.00
N GLN A 31 -18.71 28.21 -5.32
CA GLN A 31 -19.91 28.12 -6.14
C GLN A 31 -20.06 26.73 -6.77
N ASP A 32 -21.27 26.25 -6.85
CA ASP A 32 -21.57 25.01 -7.53
C ASP A 32 -21.59 25.19 -9.04
N VAL A 33 -20.90 24.28 -9.74
CA VAL A 33 -20.79 24.21 -11.19
C VAL A 33 -21.35 22.86 -11.65
N HIS A 34 -22.31 22.89 -12.56
CA HIS A 34 -22.88 21.70 -13.17
C HIS A 34 -22.18 21.41 -14.49
N VAL A 35 -21.58 20.20 -14.61
CA VAL A 35 -20.94 19.76 -15.84
C VAL A 35 -21.74 18.60 -16.42
N ARG A 36 -22.38 18.81 -17.57
CA ARG A 36 -23.14 17.78 -18.27
C ARG A 36 -22.17 16.90 -19.09
N ALA A 37 -22.33 15.59 -18.96
CA ALA A 37 -21.62 14.60 -19.75
C ALA A 37 -22.51 14.04 -20.85
N ARG A 38 -22.15 14.23 -22.10
CA ARG A 38 -22.96 13.78 -23.25
C ARG A 38 -23.00 12.25 -23.41
N ARG A 39 -21.96 11.55 -22.96
CA ARG A 39 -21.84 10.09 -23.13
C ARG A 39 -21.63 9.37 -21.81
N GLY A 40 -20.88 9.95 -20.90
CA GLY A 40 -20.65 9.36 -19.58
C GLY A 40 -19.58 10.08 -18.80
N VAL A 41 -19.45 9.67 -17.54
CA VAL A 41 -18.48 10.14 -16.57
C VAL A 41 -17.49 9.02 -16.27
N VAL A 42 -16.20 9.31 -16.31
CA VAL A 42 -15.14 8.39 -15.89
C VAL A 42 -14.59 8.86 -14.57
N LEU A 43 -14.71 8.06 -13.51
CA LEU A 43 -14.10 8.31 -12.22
C LEU A 43 -12.65 7.80 -12.22
N ALA A 44 -11.71 8.70 -11.95
CA ALA A 44 -10.28 8.39 -11.79
C ALA A 44 -9.71 9.12 -10.56
N THR A 45 -10.49 9.15 -9.48
CA THR A 45 -10.35 10.01 -8.30
C THR A 45 -9.41 9.47 -7.23
N GLY A 46 -8.73 8.36 -7.50
CA GLY A 46 -7.84 7.73 -6.52
C GLY A 46 -8.58 6.99 -5.40
N SER A 47 -7.82 6.57 -4.42
CA SER A 47 -8.26 5.69 -3.32
C SER A 47 -8.94 6.46 -2.17
N PHE A 48 -9.14 5.79 -1.03
CA PHE A 48 -9.67 6.40 0.19
C PHE A 48 -8.66 6.44 1.36
N ALA A 49 -7.36 6.39 1.04
CA ALA A 49 -6.30 6.28 2.06
C ALA A 49 -6.25 7.46 3.05
N TYR A 50 -6.74 8.64 2.65
CA TYR A 50 -6.85 9.82 3.51
C TYR A 50 -8.26 10.06 4.09
N ASN A 51 -9.19 9.11 3.93
CA ASN A 51 -10.50 9.19 4.56
C ASN A 51 -10.52 8.37 5.85
N ALA A 52 -10.34 9.05 6.98
CA ALA A 52 -10.26 8.38 8.29
C ALA A 52 -11.50 7.51 8.59
N ALA A 53 -12.72 7.97 8.27
CA ALA A 53 -13.94 7.21 8.50
C ALA A 53 -14.02 5.95 7.62
N MET A 54 -13.60 6.03 6.35
CA MET A 54 -13.53 4.86 5.48
C MET A 54 -12.42 3.91 5.92
N ILE A 55 -11.26 4.42 6.37
CA ILE A 55 -10.18 3.59 6.92
C ILE A 55 -10.66 2.87 8.18
N GLU A 56 -11.30 3.58 9.10
CA GLU A 56 -11.86 2.96 10.32
C GLU A 56 -12.86 1.85 9.98
N THR A 57 -13.71 2.07 8.98
CA THR A 57 -14.75 1.12 8.59
C THR A 57 -14.20 -0.10 7.85
N TYR A 58 -13.31 0.12 6.88
CA TYR A 58 -12.93 -0.91 5.92
C TYR A 58 -11.52 -1.47 6.12
N ALA A 59 -10.58 -0.64 6.61
CA ALA A 59 -9.16 -0.99 6.72
C ALA A 59 -8.56 -0.56 8.08
N PRO A 60 -9.16 -0.93 9.24
CA PRO A 60 -8.80 -0.39 10.55
C PRO A 60 -7.34 -0.63 10.95
N ARG A 61 -6.68 -1.62 10.37
CA ARG A 61 -5.24 -1.86 10.59
C ARG A 61 -4.34 -0.74 10.08
N LEU A 62 -4.84 0.11 9.18
CA LEU A 62 -4.11 1.29 8.69
C LEU A 62 -4.31 2.54 9.57
N LEU A 63 -5.17 2.51 10.59
CA LEU A 63 -5.38 3.65 11.47
C LEU A 63 -4.07 4.10 12.13
N GLY A 64 -3.85 5.41 12.12
CA GLY A 64 -2.66 6.03 12.71
C GLY A 64 -1.35 5.80 11.95
N ARG A 65 -1.41 5.20 10.75
CA ARG A 65 -0.22 5.01 9.90
C ARG A 65 -0.13 6.05 8.82
N PRO A 66 1.08 6.42 8.39
CA PRO A 66 1.26 7.24 7.21
C PRO A 66 0.58 6.59 5.99
N ALA A 67 -0.08 7.40 5.19
CA ALA A 67 -0.63 6.94 3.93
C ALA A 67 0.42 7.06 2.81
N ALA A 68 0.62 5.99 2.04
CA ALA A 68 1.43 6.01 0.82
C ALA A 68 0.57 6.50 -0.37
N ALA A 69 0.02 7.71 -0.26
CA ALA A 69 -0.89 8.32 -1.21
C ALA A 69 -0.79 9.85 -1.12
N ILE A 70 -1.51 10.57 -1.98
CA ILE A 70 -1.69 12.02 -1.88
C ILE A 70 -2.99 12.33 -1.14
N GLU A 71 -3.10 13.54 -0.57
CA GLU A 71 -4.24 13.93 0.29
C GLU A 71 -5.59 13.89 -0.42
N GLU A 72 -5.60 14.06 -1.74
CA GLU A 72 -6.81 13.97 -2.57
C GLU A 72 -7.36 12.54 -2.69
N HIS A 73 -6.65 11.53 -2.19
CA HIS A 73 -7.16 10.16 -2.07
C HIS A 73 -8.10 10.03 -0.85
N ASP A 74 -9.14 10.84 -0.84
CA ASP A 74 -10.13 10.98 0.23
C ASP A 74 -11.41 10.14 0.02
N GLY A 75 -11.44 9.33 -1.04
CA GLY A 75 -12.59 8.46 -1.34
C GLY A 75 -13.81 9.17 -1.93
N ALA A 76 -13.73 10.47 -2.25
CA ALA A 76 -14.88 11.23 -2.73
C ALA A 76 -15.56 10.61 -3.95
N GLY A 77 -14.79 10.13 -4.94
CA GLY A 77 -15.37 9.47 -6.12
C GLY A 77 -16.06 8.16 -5.79
N ILE A 78 -15.54 7.39 -4.84
CA ILE A 78 -16.18 6.15 -4.37
C ILE A 78 -17.52 6.49 -3.71
N LEU A 79 -17.54 7.49 -2.82
CA LEU A 79 -18.77 7.93 -2.14
C LEU A 79 -19.80 8.49 -3.12
N MET A 80 -19.39 9.28 -4.11
CA MET A 80 -20.29 9.76 -5.17
C MET A 80 -20.94 8.60 -5.94
N ALA A 81 -20.17 7.58 -6.27
CA ALA A 81 -20.70 6.41 -6.98
C ALA A 81 -21.61 5.57 -6.09
N GLN A 82 -21.30 5.40 -4.79
CA GLN A 82 -22.17 4.73 -3.84
C GLN A 82 -23.52 5.43 -3.71
N ALA A 83 -23.55 6.77 -3.74
CA ALA A 83 -24.80 7.54 -3.68
C ALA A 83 -25.75 7.24 -4.86
N VAL A 84 -25.25 6.70 -5.97
CA VAL A 84 -26.07 6.26 -7.11
C VAL A 84 -26.14 4.73 -7.24
N GLY A 85 -25.86 4.01 -6.14
CA GLY A 85 -26.04 2.57 -6.04
C GLY A 85 -24.85 1.71 -6.48
N ALA A 86 -23.66 2.27 -6.67
CA ALA A 86 -22.48 1.49 -7.07
C ALA A 86 -22.07 0.45 -6.02
N ALA A 87 -21.77 -0.75 -6.49
CA ALA A 87 -21.20 -1.83 -5.70
C ALA A 87 -19.72 -1.57 -5.39
N LEU A 88 -19.30 -1.97 -4.20
CA LEU A 88 -17.91 -1.98 -3.76
C LEU A 88 -17.36 -3.40 -3.75
N ALA A 89 -16.04 -3.53 -3.87
CA ALA A 89 -15.36 -4.81 -3.73
C ALA A 89 -14.02 -4.63 -3.00
N HIS A 90 -13.64 -5.67 -2.24
CA HIS A 90 -12.36 -5.82 -1.56
C HIS A 90 -11.94 -4.58 -0.74
N MET A 91 -12.89 -3.94 -0.06
CA MET A 91 -12.64 -2.69 0.67
C MET A 91 -11.63 -2.84 1.82
N ASP A 92 -11.45 -4.05 2.33
CA ASP A 92 -10.45 -4.45 3.32
C ASP A 92 -9.06 -4.72 2.71
N ALA A 93 -8.97 -4.79 1.38
CA ALA A 93 -7.70 -5.02 0.70
C ALA A 93 -6.78 -3.79 0.81
N THR A 94 -5.60 -4.04 1.34
CA THR A 94 -4.59 -3.01 1.59
C THR A 94 -3.22 -3.49 1.17
N GLU A 95 -2.34 -2.57 0.84
CA GLU A 95 -0.91 -2.81 0.74
C GLU A 95 -0.19 -1.97 1.78
N VAL A 96 0.89 -2.52 2.31
CA VAL A 96 1.78 -1.80 3.22
C VAL A 96 3.17 -1.80 2.62
N ALA A 97 3.61 -0.64 2.19
CA ALA A 97 4.99 -0.45 1.79
C ALA A 97 5.89 -0.44 3.02
N PHE A 98 7.03 -1.12 2.93
CA PHE A 98 8.08 -1.06 3.93
C PHE A 98 9.25 -0.27 3.33
N PHE A 99 9.55 0.87 3.92
CA PHE A 99 10.55 1.83 3.40
C PHE A 99 11.96 1.57 3.92
N GLY A 100 12.28 0.35 4.30
CA GLY A 100 13.63 -0.06 4.60
C GLY A 100 14.51 -0.13 3.35
N ASP A 101 15.79 0.19 3.48
CA ASP A 101 16.75 -0.08 2.40
C ASP A 101 16.89 -1.58 2.21
N PRO A 102 16.61 -2.12 1.00
CA PRO A 102 16.66 -3.57 0.78
C PRO A 102 18.03 -4.20 1.04
N GLN A 103 19.12 -3.48 0.77
CA GLN A 103 20.47 -4.01 0.98
C GLN A 103 20.85 -4.03 2.46
N MET A 104 20.46 -3.00 3.22
CA MET A 104 20.64 -3.02 4.66
C MET A 104 19.82 -4.13 5.32
N MET A 105 18.54 -4.23 4.98
CA MET A 105 17.69 -5.30 5.53
C MET A 105 18.24 -6.69 5.23
N ALA A 106 18.72 -6.90 4.00
CA ALA A 106 19.27 -8.18 3.59
C ALA A 106 20.55 -8.58 4.36
N ARG A 107 21.32 -7.63 4.88
CA ARG A 107 22.52 -7.92 5.69
C ARG A 107 22.22 -8.31 7.13
N GLY A 108 21.10 -7.84 7.69
CA GLY A 108 20.66 -8.17 9.04
C GLY A 108 19.60 -9.27 9.06
N ILE A 109 18.96 -9.43 10.21
CA ILE A 109 17.76 -10.25 10.40
C ILE A 109 16.62 -9.39 10.94
N LEU A 110 15.39 -9.63 10.45
CA LEU A 110 14.18 -8.99 10.99
C LEU A 110 13.54 -9.89 12.05
N VAL A 111 13.38 -9.33 13.25
CA VAL A 111 12.72 -10.03 14.37
C VAL A 111 11.47 -9.29 14.82
N ASN A 112 10.50 -10.02 15.35
CA ASN A 112 9.28 -9.48 15.94
C ASN A 112 9.44 -9.13 17.42
N GLY A 113 8.38 -8.68 18.09
CA GLY A 113 8.37 -8.36 19.52
C GLY A 113 8.60 -9.55 20.46
N ARG A 114 8.75 -10.76 19.89
CA ARG A 114 9.13 -11.98 20.63
C ARG A 114 10.56 -12.41 20.35
N GLY A 115 11.35 -11.57 19.68
CA GLY A 115 12.71 -11.90 19.28
C GLY A 115 12.84 -12.97 18.19
N GLN A 116 11.77 -13.28 17.45
CA GLN A 116 11.75 -14.35 16.46
C GLN A 116 11.81 -13.78 15.04
N ARG A 117 12.64 -14.37 14.18
CA ARG A 117 12.59 -14.10 12.71
C ARG A 117 11.28 -14.58 12.13
N PHE A 118 10.71 -13.84 11.20
CA PHE A 118 9.40 -14.15 10.63
C PHE A 118 9.35 -14.08 9.09
N ILE A 119 10.38 -13.56 8.44
CA ILE A 119 10.43 -13.40 6.98
C ILE A 119 11.88 -13.36 6.49
N ALA A 120 12.12 -13.77 5.24
CA ALA A 120 13.41 -13.53 4.59
C ALA A 120 13.57 -12.03 4.28
N GLU A 121 14.64 -11.44 4.74
CA GLU A 121 14.88 -10.00 4.71
C GLU A 121 15.20 -9.46 3.30
N ASP A 122 15.55 -10.33 2.37
CA ASP A 122 15.82 -10.04 0.97
C ASP A 122 14.61 -10.21 0.04
N THR A 123 13.41 -10.34 0.63
CA THR A 123 12.16 -10.42 -0.13
C THR A 123 11.62 -9.03 -0.47
N TYR A 124 10.54 -8.99 -1.26
CA TYR A 124 9.89 -7.75 -1.65
C TYR A 124 9.35 -6.97 -0.44
N GLY A 125 9.66 -5.65 -0.38
CA GLY A 125 9.30 -4.79 0.74
C GLY A 125 7.81 -4.76 1.09
N GLY A 126 6.91 -4.89 0.11
CA GLY A 126 5.48 -5.02 0.36
C GLY A 126 5.12 -6.29 1.12
N ARG A 127 5.80 -7.42 0.87
CA ARG A 127 5.61 -8.65 1.67
C ARG A 127 6.09 -8.46 3.10
N ILE A 128 7.21 -7.77 3.30
CA ILE A 128 7.71 -7.44 4.65
C ILE A 128 6.68 -6.55 5.35
N GLY A 129 6.20 -5.48 4.71
CA GLY A 129 5.20 -4.59 5.27
C GLY A 129 3.91 -5.30 5.67
N GLN A 130 3.38 -6.17 4.82
CA GLN A 130 2.20 -6.99 5.12
C GLN A 130 2.44 -7.94 6.29
N ALA A 131 3.60 -8.62 6.33
CA ALA A 131 3.94 -9.51 7.43
C ALA A 131 4.04 -8.72 8.75
N VAL A 132 4.70 -7.57 8.76
CA VAL A 132 4.83 -6.70 9.94
C VAL A 132 3.47 -6.25 10.44
N LEU A 133 2.62 -5.72 9.55
CA LEU A 133 1.32 -5.17 9.92
C LEU A 133 0.32 -6.24 10.37
N ILE A 134 0.22 -7.32 9.62
CA ILE A 134 -0.88 -8.28 9.77
C ILE A 134 -0.52 -9.41 10.74
N GLN A 135 0.74 -9.86 10.72
CA GLN A 135 1.18 -11.07 11.43
C GLN A 135 1.98 -10.78 12.69
N GLN A 136 2.63 -9.60 12.78
CA GLN A 136 3.57 -9.28 13.88
C GLN A 136 3.12 -8.10 14.75
N ASP A 137 1.85 -7.75 14.73
CA ASP A 137 1.29 -6.63 15.52
C ASP A 137 2.09 -5.32 15.35
N ASN A 138 2.63 -5.11 14.15
CA ASN A 138 3.51 -4.00 13.80
C ASN A 138 4.86 -3.97 14.57
N ALA A 139 5.25 -5.04 15.22
CA ALA A 139 6.57 -5.14 15.85
C ALA A 139 7.59 -5.69 14.84
N ALA A 140 8.56 -4.88 14.47
CA ALA A 140 9.67 -5.28 13.63
C ALA A 140 10.94 -4.53 14.05
N TYR A 141 12.00 -5.28 14.23
CA TYR A 141 13.32 -4.78 14.58
C TYR A 141 14.34 -5.40 13.62
N LEU A 142 15.17 -4.56 13.01
CA LEU A 142 16.29 -5.01 12.22
C LEU A 142 17.48 -5.19 13.15
N VAL A 143 18.04 -6.38 13.22
CA VAL A 143 19.23 -6.72 14.01
C VAL A 143 20.37 -7.07 13.08
N MET A 144 21.54 -6.48 13.27
CA MET A 144 22.76 -6.81 12.54
C MET A 144 24.00 -6.57 13.40
N ASP A 145 25.11 -7.17 13.02
CA ASP A 145 26.40 -6.83 13.61
C ASP A 145 26.92 -5.47 13.06
N MET A 146 27.83 -4.86 13.80
CA MET A 146 28.36 -3.54 13.46
C MET A 146 29.19 -3.54 12.18
N GLU A 147 29.86 -4.65 11.85
CA GLU A 147 30.61 -4.79 10.60
C GLU A 147 29.68 -4.76 9.37
N ALA A 148 28.58 -5.52 9.43
CA ALA A 148 27.55 -5.49 8.39
C ALA A 148 26.92 -4.10 8.22
N HIS A 149 26.75 -3.36 9.32
CA HIS A 149 26.24 -2.00 9.29
C HIS A 149 27.23 -1.04 8.60
N GLU A 150 28.52 -1.10 8.94
CA GLU A 150 29.54 -0.28 8.31
C GLU A 150 29.67 -0.56 6.82
N GLU A 151 29.67 -1.83 6.41
CA GLU A 151 29.64 -2.23 5.00
C GLU A 151 28.40 -1.66 4.26
N ALA A 152 27.23 -1.70 4.91
CA ALA A 152 26.02 -1.17 4.34
C ALA A 152 26.09 0.36 4.14
N LEU A 153 26.65 1.08 5.11
CA LEU A 153 26.84 2.53 5.01
C LEU A 153 27.83 2.94 3.91
N ALA A 154 28.80 2.08 3.61
CA ALA A 154 29.78 2.30 2.54
C ALA A 154 29.17 2.12 1.13
N THR A 155 27.96 1.55 1.00
CA THR A 155 27.30 1.40 -0.30
C THR A 155 26.61 2.70 -0.71
N GLU A 156 26.75 3.09 -1.99
CA GLU A 156 26.15 4.35 -2.52
C GLU A 156 24.61 4.34 -2.54
N THR A 157 24.00 3.17 -2.41
CA THR A 157 22.55 2.97 -2.48
C THR A 157 21.84 3.08 -1.14
N SER A 158 22.59 3.31 -0.04
CA SER A 158 21.95 3.44 1.27
C SER A 158 21.05 4.69 1.33
N THR A 159 19.77 4.49 1.64
CA THR A 159 18.84 5.59 1.80
C THR A 159 19.14 6.38 3.06
N PRO A 160 18.78 7.68 3.13
CA PRO A 160 18.99 8.52 4.33
C PRO A 160 18.41 7.92 5.62
N TYR A 161 17.39 7.06 5.52
CA TYR A 161 16.73 6.41 6.66
C TYR A 161 17.64 5.52 7.49
N PHE A 162 18.66 4.90 6.89
CA PHE A 162 19.60 4.01 7.59
C PHE A 162 20.90 4.67 8.05
N ARG A 163 21.09 5.94 7.73
CA ARG A 163 22.18 6.73 8.30
C ARG A 163 21.85 7.22 9.71
N GLN A 164 20.67 6.88 10.23
CA GLN A 164 20.34 7.12 11.63
C GLN A 164 21.08 6.11 12.51
N PRO A 165 21.54 6.53 13.68
CA PRO A 165 22.16 5.61 14.65
C PRO A 165 21.17 4.50 14.99
N PRO A 166 21.66 3.31 15.38
CA PRO A 166 20.80 2.25 15.89
C PRO A 166 20.00 2.72 17.10
N THR A 167 18.83 2.14 17.30
CA THR A 167 18.00 2.40 18.48
C THR A 167 18.63 1.79 19.73
N TRP A 168 19.24 0.63 19.56
CA TRP A 168 19.98 -0.09 20.61
C TRP A 168 21.29 -0.62 20.03
N ALA A 169 22.33 -0.66 20.83
CA ALA A 169 23.61 -1.28 20.50
C ALA A 169 24.22 -1.90 21.75
N ALA A 170 24.83 -3.07 21.62
CA ALA A 170 25.41 -3.84 22.72
C ALA A 170 26.61 -4.66 22.25
N GLU A 171 27.46 -5.05 23.18
CA GLU A 171 28.59 -5.93 22.89
C GLU A 171 28.17 -7.37 22.61
N THR A 172 27.02 -7.78 23.16
CA THR A 172 26.50 -9.14 23.01
C THR A 172 25.02 -9.16 22.65
N VAL A 173 24.56 -10.23 22.01
CA VAL A 173 23.14 -10.45 21.70
C VAL A 173 22.29 -10.52 22.96
N ALA A 174 22.80 -11.06 24.05
CA ALA A 174 22.08 -11.16 25.32
C ALA A 174 21.85 -9.79 25.98
N GLU A 175 22.82 -8.90 25.91
CA GLU A 175 22.69 -7.50 26.35
C GLU A 175 21.70 -6.77 25.47
N LEU A 176 21.80 -6.90 24.13
CA LEU A 176 20.87 -6.30 23.19
C LEU A 176 19.42 -6.77 23.45
N GLU A 177 19.22 -8.06 23.68
CA GLU A 177 17.90 -8.65 24.04
C GLU A 177 17.31 -7.99 25.28
N SER A 178 18.13 -7.82 26.31
CA SER A 178 17.74 -7.15 27.57
C SER A 178 17.37 -5.68 27.35
N ASP A 179 18.19 -4.95 26.59
CA ASP A 179 17.99 -3.52 26.32
C ASP A 179 16.75 -3.26 25.46
N MET A 180 16.43 -4.18 24.56
CA MET A 180 15.21 -4.15 23.76
C MET A 180 13.95 -4.57 24.55
N GLY A 181 14.10 -5.10 25.76
CA GLY A 181 13.00 -5.60 26.58
C GLY A 181 12.30 -6.84 25.98
N LEU A 182 13.04 -7.66 25.24
CA LEU A 182 12.54 -8.90 24.66
C LEU A 182 12.50 -10.02 25.73
N PRO A 183 11.68 -11.08 25.51
CA PRO A 183 11.67 -12.24 26.39
C PRO A 183 13.06 -12.88 26.48
N ALA A 184 13.50 -13.18 27.69
CA ALA A 184 14.84 -13.72 27.94
C ALA A 184 15.12 -15.00 27.16
N GLY A 185 16.25 -15.02 26.44
CA GLY A 185 16.71 -16.14 25.61
C GLY A 185 16.05 -16.18 24.23
N ALA A 186 15.11 -15.30 23.90
CA ALA A 186 14.36 -15.36 22.65
C ALA A 186 15.18 -14.88 21.45
N LEU A 187 15.79 -13.69 21.54
CA LEU A 187 16.66 -13.19 20.48
C LEU A 187 17.96 -14.00 20.42
N THR A 188 18.55 -14.31 21.57
CA THR A 188 19.75 -15.14 21.66
C THR A 188 19.54 -16.50 20.97
N GLY A 189 18.46 -17.21 21.27
CA GLY A 189 18.15 -18.49 20.62
C GLY A 189 17.87 -18.35 19.11
N THR A 190 17.30 -17.23 18.68
CA THR A 190 17.07 -16.91 17.25
C THR A 190 18.40 -16.70 16.53
N VAL A 191 19.30 -15.90 17.10
CA VAL A 191 20.63 -15.62 16.52
C VAL A 191 21.49 -16.88 16.51
N ASP A 192 21.52 -17.66 17.59
CA ASP A 192 22.26 -18.92 17.67
C ASP A 192 21.77 -19.92 16.59
N THR A 193 20.46 -19.99 16.37
CA THR A 193 19.89 -20.86 15.34
C THR A 193 20.24 -20.37 13.94
N TYR A 194 20.15 -19.07 13.70
CA TYR A 194 20.53 -18.45 12.43
C TYR A 194 22.02 -18.64 12.16
N ASN A 195 22.90 -18.31 13.09
CA ASN A 195 24.35 -18.39 12.96
C ASN A 195 24.85 -19.79 12.67
N ARG A 196 24.23 -20.82 13.29
CA ARG A 196 24.56 -22.22 13.05
C ARG A 196 24.40 -22.65 11.59
N HIS A 197 23.38 -22.13 10.91
CA HIS A 197 23.16 -22.39 9.49
C HIS A 197 23.91 -21.40 8.60
N ALA A 198 24.05 -20.15 9.05
CA ALA A 198 24.74 -19.11 8.31
C ALA A 198 26.24 -19.40 8.17
N ALA A 199 26.85 -20.14 9.12
CA ALA A 199 28.23 -20.62 9.01
C ALA A 199 28.46 -21.50 7.76
N ASP A 200 27.42 -22.20 7.30
CA ASP A 200 27.43 -23.00 6.06
C ASP A 200 26.88 -22.21 4.83
N GLY A 201 26.67 -20.90 4.97
CA GLY A 201 26.13 -20.04 3.92
C GLY A 201 24.67 -20.34 3.56
N ALA A 202 23.89 -20.91 4.47
CA ALA A 202 22.50 -21.33 4.23
C ALA A 202 21.52 -20.73 5.25
N ASP A 203 20.28 -20.52 4.80
CA ASP A 203 19.12 -20.19 5.67
C ASP A 203 17.96 -21.15 5.34
N PRO A 204 17.93 -22.35 5.94
CA PRO A 204 16.90 -23.36 5.63
C PRO A 204 15.52 -23.00 6.20
N LEU A 205 15.42 -22.04 7.12
CA LEU A 205 14.17 -21.68 7.76
C LEU A 205 13.34 -20.69 6.94
N LEU A 206 13.99 -19.63 6.43
CA LEU A 206 13.31 -18.54 5.73
C LEU A 206 13.79 -18.35 4.28
N HIS A 207 14.81 -19.12 3.88
CA HIS A 207 15.33 -19.15 2.52
C HIS A 207 15.92 -17.80 2.01
N LYS A 208 16.57 -17.04 2.91
CA LYS A 208 17.38 -15.90 2.52
C LYS A 208 18.45 -16.36 1.50
N LYS A 209 18.67 -15.58 0.46
CA LYS A 209 19.64 -15.92 -0.60
C LYS A 209 21.07 -16.05 -0.04
N PRO A 210 21.85 -17.05 -0.45
CA PRO A 210 23.18 -17.31 0.10
C PRO A 210 24.11 -16.10 0.13
N GLN A 211 24.04 -15.24 -0.86
CA GLN A 211 24.86 -14.01 -0.94
C GLN A 211 24.66 -13.02 0.20
N TRP A 212 23.53 -13.13 0.94
CA TRP A 212 23.18 -12.30 2.07
C TRP A 212 23.28 -13.03 3.41
N VAL A 213 23.55 -14.34 3.36
CA VAL A 213 23.65 -15.16 4.57
C VAL A 213 25.07 -15.05 5.13
N ARG A 214 25.16 -14.51 6.33
CA ARG A 214 26.39 -14.45 7.13
C ARG A 214 26.05 -14.53 8.61
N PRO A 215 26.89 -15.15 9.44
CA PRO A 215 26.70 -15.09 10.90
C PRO A 215 26.67 -13.64 11.39
N LEU A 216 25.92 -13.37 12.46
CA LEU A 216 26.01 -12.13 13.21
C LEU A 216 27.05 -12.33 14.33
N ASP A 217 28.18 -11.68 14.22
CA ASP A 217 29.31 -11.81 15.14
C ASP A 217 29.73 -10.45 15.70
N GLY A 218 30.30 -10.45 16.94
CA GLY A 218 30.79 -9.25 17.60
C GLY A 218 29.70 -8.33 18.13
N PRO A 219 29.99 -7.03 18.26
CA PRO A 219 29.01 -6.04 18.70
C PRO A 219 27.81 -5.99 17.75
N VAL A 220 26.61 -5.94 18.31
CA VAL A 220 25.34 -5.99 17.59
C VAL A 220 24.51 -4.74 17.83
N ALA A 221 23.68 -4.42 16.85
CA ALA A 221 22.77 -3.29 16.94
C ALA A 221 21.38 -3.65 16.44
N ALA A 222 20.37 -2.90 16.92
CA ALA A 222 19.00 -3.03 16.45
C ALA A 222 18.39 -1.66 16.13
N TRP A 223 17.59 -1.64 15.05
CA TRP A 223 16.78 -0.50 14.65
C TRP A 223 15.31 -0.81 14.84
N ASP A 224 14.59 0.11 15.47
CA ASP A 224 13.13 0.03 15.55
C ASP A 224 12.51 0.36 14.18
N MET A 225 11.96 -0.64 13.53
CA MET A 225 11.38 -0.52 12.17
C MET A 225 9.87 -0.26 12.18
N ARG A 226 9.24 -0.07 13.34
CA ARG A 226 7.77 0.13 13.44
C ARG A 226 7.27 1.37 12.71
N GLY A 227 8.08 2.42 12.61
CA GLY A 227 7.76 3.65 11.88
C GLY A 227 7.98 3.59 10.36
N PHE A 228 8.51 2.50 9.82
CA PHE A 228 8.92 2.38 8.41
C PHE A 228 7.83 1.85 7.49
N THR A 229 6.60 1.75 7.95
CA THR A 229 5.47 1.28 7.15
C THR A 229 4.56 2.43 6.75
N ALA A 230 4.12 2.45 5.50
CA ALA A 230 3.03 3.31 5.05
C ALA A 230 2.06 2.50 4.20
N GLY A 231 0.76 2.70 4.43
CA GLY A 231 -0.28 1.92 3.82
C GLY A 231 -1.04 2.65 2.73
N PHE A 232 -1.65 1.89 1.84
CA PHE A 232 -2.63 2.37 0.89
C PHE A 232 -3.71 1.32 0.60
N THR A 233 -4.87 1.76 0.13
CA THR A 233 -6.03 0.89 -0.07
C THR A 233 -6.09 0.38 -1.51
N LEU A 234 -6.55 -0.86 -1.68
CA LEU A 234 -6.68 -1.55 -2.97
C LEU A 234 -8.13 -1.86 -3.34
N GLY A 235 -9.03 -1.75 -2.38
CA GLY A 235 -10.48 -1.84 -2.60
C GLY A 235 -11.06 -0.58 -3.23
N GLY A 236 -12.26 -0.70 -3.76
CA GLY A 236 -12.97 0.40 -4.41
C GLY A 236 -14.22 -0.05 -5.16
N LEU A 237 -14.61 0.71 -6.16
CA LEU A 237 -15.75 0.44 -7.02
C LEU A 237 -15.59 -0.89 -7.76
N ARG A 238 -16.65 -1.66 -7.80
CA ARG A 238 -16.72 -2.85 -8.65
C ARG A 238 -16.99 -2.45 -10.09
N THR A 239 -16.14 -2.90 -11.01
CA THR A 239 -16.28 -2.67 -12.44
C THR A 239 -16.30 -3.99 -13.21
N ASP A 240 -16.85 -3.96 -14.41
CA ASP A 240 -16.69 -5.05 -15.38
C ASP A 240 -15.40 -4.87 -16.21
N ALA A 241 -15.17 -5.80 -17.14
CA ALA A 241 -14.01 -5.78 -18.02
C ALA A 241 -13.96 -4.57 -18.98
N ASP A 242 -15.07 -3.88 -19.18
CA ASP A 242 -15.17 -2.67 -19.99
C ASP A 242 -15.10 -1.39 -19.16
N SER A 243 -14.72 -1.51 -17.87
CA SER A 243 -14.61 -0.43 -16.89
C SER A 243 -15.94 0.27 -16.55
N ARG A 244 -17.09 -0.37 -16.85
CA ARG A 244 -18.39 0.13 -16.42
C ARG A 244 -18.56 -0.15 -14.94
N VAL A 245 -18.99 0.84 -14.17
CA VAL A 245 -19.26 0.68 -12.73
C VAL A 245 -20.54 -0.16 -12.57
N LEU A 246 -20.48 -1.18 -11.72
CA LEU A 246 -21.62 -2.06 -11.46
C LEU A 246 -22.44 -1.53 -10.26
N HIS A 247 -23.76 -1.57 -10.42
CA HIS A 247 -24.73 -1.35 -9.35
C HIS A 247 -24.73 -2.54 -8.38
N VAL A 248 -25.30 -2.37 -7.19
CA VAL A 248 -25.40 -3.43 -6.16
C VAL A 248 -26.20 -4.67 -6.62
N ASP A 249 -27.08 -4.53 -7.59
CA ASP A 249 -27.82 -5.64 -8.23
C ASP A 249 -27.01 -6.39 -9.31
N GLY A 250 -25.79 -5.89 -9.62
CA GLY A 250 -24.89 -6.48 -10.59
C GLY A 250 -25.00 -5.93 -12.02
N ALA A 251 -25.99 -5.09 -12.34
CA ALA A 251 -26.08 -4.45 -13.64
C ALA A 251 -25.10 -3.26 -13.76
N PRO A 252 -24.60 -2.93 -14.96
CA PRO A 252 -23.84 -1.70 -15.16
C PRO A 252 -24.72 -0.46 -14.91
N ILE A 253 -24.16 0.54 -14.23
CA ILE A 253 -24.79 1.87 -14.09
C ILE A 253 -24.57 2.61 -15.43
N PRO A 254 -25.63 2.94 -16.20
CA PRO A 254 -25.48 3.58 -17.49
C PRO A 254 -24.75 4.92 -17.37
N GLY A 255 -23.81 5.17 -18.28
CA GLY A 255 -23.04 6.43 -18.30
C GLY A 255 -21.99 6.59 -17.19
N LEU A 256 -21.73 5.55 -16.36
CA LEU A 256 -20.72 5.61 -15.31
C LEU A 256 -19.61 4.58 -15.51
N PHE A 257 -18.39 5.08 -15.56
CA PHE A 257 -17.15 4.32 -15.72
C PHE A 257 -16.16 4.67 -14.62
N ALA A 258 -15.23 3.76 -14.33
CA ALA A 258 -14.17 4.03 -13.37
C ALA A 258 -12.89 3.26 -13.71
N ALA A 259 -11.74 3.83 -13.33
CA ALA A 259 -10.44 3.18 -13.49
C ALA A 259 -9.43 3.66 -12.45
N GLY A 260 -8.38 2.87 -12.27
CA GLY A 260 -7.31 3.16 -11.31
C GLY A 260 -7.76 2.95 -9.86
N ARG A 261 -7.17 3.69 -8.93
CA ARG A 261 -7.25 3.42 -7.50
C ARG A 261 -8.61 3.69 -6.84
N CYS A 262 -9.58 4.25 -7.55
CA CYS A 262 -10.95 4.30 -7.07
C CYS A 262 -11.73 3.00 -7.35
N THR A 263 -11.13 2.05 -8.10
CA THR A 263 -11.71 0.75 -8.38
C THR A 263 -11.02 -0.36 -7.62
N SER A 264 -11.72 -1.47 -7.40
CA SER A 264 -11.11 -2.74 -6.99
C SER A 264 -10.52 -3.42 -8.22
N GLY A 265 -9.27 -3.08 -8.52
CA GLY A 265 -8.56 -3.58 -9.70
C GLY A 265 -7.89 -4.94 -9.51
N VAL A 266 -7.00 -5.28 -10.42
CA VAL A 266 -6.28 -6.58 -10.45
C VAL A 266 -5.38 -6.82 -9.23
N CYS A 267 -5.06 -5.77 -8.48
CA CYS A 267 -4.16 -5.83 -7.34
C CYS A 267 -4.85 -6.12 -6.01
N ALA A 268 -6.17 -6.22 -5.96
CA ALA A 268 -6.91 -6.40 -4.69
C ALA A 268 -6.52 -7.68 -3.94
N GLY A 269 -6.13 -8.73 -4.63
CA GLY A 269 -5.66 -9.99 -4.03
C GLY A 269 -4.15 -10.05 -3.72
N GLY A 270 -3.38 -9.03 -4.06
CA GLY A 270 -1.94 -8.92 -3.84
C GLY A 270 -1.29 -7.91 -4.76
N TYR A 271 -0.42 -7.08 -4.19
CA TYR A 271 0.23 -5.99 -4.90
C TYR A 271 1.68 -6.31 -5.24
N ALA A 272 2.10 -5.87 -6.42
CA ALA A 272 3.50 -5.75 -6.79
C ALA A 272 3.76 -4.35 -7.36
N SER A 273 4.94 -3.81 -7.10
CA SER A 273 5.31 -2.46 -7.57
C SER A 273 5.16 -2.35 -9.09
N GLY A 274 4.50 -1.28 -9.54
CA GLY A 274 4.16 -1.03 -10.94
C GLY A 274 2.77 -1.50 -11.37
N THR A 275 2.12 -2.44 -10.67
CA THR A 275 0.80 -2.94 -11.05
C THR A 275 -0.29 -1.87 -11.03
N SER A 276 -0.23 -0.88 -10.12
CA SER A 276 -1.16 0.26 -10.13
C SER A 276 -1.07 1.09 -11.41
N LEU A 277 0.14 1.29 -11.95
CA LEU A 277 0.32 2.01 -13.21
C LEU A 277 -0.22 1.21 -14.40
N GLY A 278 0.04 -0.12 -14.42
CA GLY A 278 -0.48 -1.02 -15.43
C GLY A 278 -2.01 -1.07 -15.42
N ASP A 279 -2.60 -1.29 -14.23
CA ASP A 279 -4.05 -1.32 -14.03
C ASP A 279 -4.70 0.00 -14.43
N GLY A 280 -4.22 1.12 -13.89
CA GLY A 280 -4.77 2.44 -14.16
C GLY A 280 -4.67 2.86 -15.63
N SER A 281 -3.57 2.56 -16.32
CA SER A 281 -3.39 2.89 -17.72
C SER A 281 -4.22 2.00 -18.64
N PHE A 282 -4.27 0.69 -18.39
CA PHE A 282 -5.06 -0.25 -19.18
C PHE A 282 -6.57 0.02 -19.05
N PHE A 283 -7.07 0.02 -17.81
CA PHE A 283 -8.51 0.24 -17.57
C PHE A 283 -8.92 1.70 -17.77
N GLY A 284 -8.03 2.68 -17.58
CA GLY A 284 -8.29 4.06 -17.95
C GLY A 284 -8.51 4.25 -19.43
N ARG A 285 -7.67 3.63 -20.29
CA ARG A 285 -7.89 3.60 -21.72
C ARG A 285 -9.21 2.88 -22.07
N ARG A 286 -9.50 1.77 -21.41
CA ARG A 286 -10.71 1.00 -21.63
C ARG A 286 -11.96 1.80 -21.28
N ALA A 287 -11.98 2.45 -20.10
CA ALA A 287 -13.04 3.36 -19.68
C ALA A 287 -13.28 4.48 -20.69
N GLY A 288 -12.21 5.08 -21.22
CA GLY A 288 -12.30 6.12 -22.25
C GLY A 288 -12.91 5.62 -23.56
N VAL A 289 -12.55 4.41 -24.02
CA VAL A 289 -13.14 3.79 -25.21
C VAL A 289 -14.61 3.47 -24.98
N SER A 290 -14.94 2.84 -23.84
CA SER A 290 -16.31 2.48 -23.49
C SER A 290 -17.21 3.72 -23.38
N ALA A 291 -16.75 4.77 -22.71
CA ALA A 291 -17.48 6.03 -22.63
C ALA A 291 -17.66 6.69 -24.03
N ALA A 292 -16.65 6.61 -24.90
CA ALA A 292 -16.74 7.19 -26.25
C ALA A 292 -17.74 6.46 -27.17
N THR A 293 -17.96 5.17 -26.92
CA THR A 293 -18.91 4.34 -27.70
C THR A 293 -20.31 4.29 -27.10
N GLU A 294 -20.47 4.84 -25.87
CA GLU A 294 -21.76 4.93 -25.19
C GLU A 294 -22.73 5.81 -25.97
N GLN A 295 -24.04 5.48 -25.89
CA GLN A 295 -25.07 6.26 -26.54
C GLN A 295 -25.05 7.72 -26.08
N SER A 296 -25.00 8.66 -27.03
CA SER A 296 -25.01 10.09 -26.70
C SER A 296 -26.40 10.52 -26.21
N LEU A 297 -26.42 11.33 -25.16
CA LEU A 297 -27.63 12.07 -24.79
C LEU A 297 -27.91 13.11 -25.88
N ASP A 298 -29.11 13.08 -26.45
CA ASP A 298 -29.54 14.12 -27.35
C ASP A 298 -29.58 15.47 -26.65
N LEU A 299 -29.00 16.48 -27.30
CA LEU A 299 -29.10 17.87 -26.85
C LEU A 299 -30.51 18.37 -27.17
N GLN A 300 -31.44 18.23 -26.25
CA GLN A 300 -32.68 19.02 -26.29
C GLN A 300 -32.45 20.40 -25.72
#